data_5219f795afe47ba2e5cdf9058be41ad5
#
_entry.id   5219f795afe47ba2e5cdf9058be41ad5
#
_cell.length_a   1.000
_cell.length_b   1.000
_cell.length_c   1.000
_cell.angle_alpha   90.00
_cell.angle_beta   90.00
_cell.angle_gamma   90.00
#
_symmetry.space_group_name_H-M   'P 1'
#
loop_
_entity.id
_entity.type
_entity.pdbx_description
1 polymer ?
#
loop_
_entity_poly.entity_id
_entity_poly.type
_entity_poly.pdbx_seq_one_letter_code
_entity_poly.pdbx_strand_id
1 'polypeptide(L)'
;MTRKVSVLICMVVTFLLCFSPAFATEYRLRLQTYYSPSTAAGAKYFAEQVKKNTGGKVEVQVFTGGELIASANILKSVRNGMIEMGQGMGHHFSELKTGTIESGLPMSWMSATEATLLYDERGLRTLIGKEYEKAGVVYLGPTWAASYHTVSKQPIRSLDDMRKMKVRVVGATAKMLASLGVNVVTMPPEDIYMALTTGQIDAVVYGNAAEYKETKFYEVAPYINITPLINPITDTLIINKKIWNEMPSDIRIGIQAAADQTRWYWYSWGENESLKVLSEIFKDKVTTFSEADQKELVKAAVAVWEQEAGKSPEAEKGVKILKDFAQAMGRLE
;
A
#
# COMPACT_ATOMS: atom_id res chain seq x y z
N MET A 1 66.66 -26.66 10.22
CA MET A 1 65.37 -27.33 9.99
C MET A 1 64.16 -26.56 10.58
N THR A 2 64.34 -25.47 11.32
CA THR A 2 63.31 -24.77 12.07
C THR A 2 62.57 -23.62 11.30
N ARG A 3 63.13 -23.15 10.17
CA ARG A 3 62.56 -22.01 9.42
C ARG A 3 61.45 -22.39 8.41
N LYS A 4 61.38 -23.65 7.97
CA LYS A 4 60.37 -24.15 7.01
C LYS A 4 59.04 -24.58 7.66
N VAL A 5 59.06 -24.89 8.95
CA VAL A 5 57.85 -25.31 9.70
C VAL A 5 57.00 -24.10 10.09
N SER A 6 57.61 -22.94 10.41
CA SER A 6 56.87 -21.71 10.77
C SER A 6 56.09 -21.10 9.63
N VAL A 7 56.54 -21.22 8.37
CA VAL A 7 55.82 -20.70 7.20
C VAL A 7 54.59 -21.55 6.85
N LEU A 8 54.66 -22.86 7.11
CA LEU A 8 53.53 -23.76 6.82
C LEU A 8 52.39 -23.62 7.84
N ILE A 9 52.70 -23.29 9.10
CA ILE A 9 51.68 -23.04 10.12
C ILE A 9 50.98 -21.70 9.90
N CYS A 10 51.67 -20.64 9.48
CA CYS A 10 51.05 -19.38 9.12
C CYS A 10 50.11 -19.48 7.88
N MET A 11 50.43 -20.31 6.87
CA MET A 11 49.58 -20.50 5.70
C MET A 11 48.28 -21.29 6.02
N VAL A 12 48.32 -22.24 6.97
CA VAL A 12 47.13 -23.00 7.36
C VAL A 12 46.19 -22.18 8.23
N VAL A 13 46.69 -21.26 9.06
CA VAL A 13 45.88 -20.37 9.91
C VAL A 13 45.19 -19.28 9.08
N THR A 14 45.84 -18.79 8.02
CA THR A 14 45.26 -17.75 7.14
C THR A 14 44.13 -18.29 6.22
N PHE A 15 44.13 -19.62 5.95
CA PHE A 15 43.08 -20.23 5.12
C PHE A 15 41.80 -20.62 5.90
N LEU A 16 41.89 -20.68 7.25
CA LEU A 16 40.75 -20.99 8.11
C LEU A 16 39.86 -19.78 8.46
N LEU A 17 40.28 -18.55 8.12
CA LEU A 17 39.54 -17.31 8.44
C LEU A 17 38.64 -16.78 7.34
N CYS A 18 38.57 -17.45 6.18
CA CYS A 18 37.74 -17.00 5.04
C CYS A 18 36.51 -17.89 4.77
N PHE A 19 36.17 -18.85 5.60
CA PHE A 19 34.88 -19.52 5.51
C PHE A 19 33.86 -18.70 6.31
N SER A 20 33.29 -17.67 5.68
CA SER A 20 31.97 -17.18 6.07
C SER A 20 31.03 -18.37 5.89
N PRO A 21 30.34 -18.86 6.94
CA PRO A 21 29.35 -19.92 6.75
C PRO A 21 28.30 -19.38 5.81
N ALA A 22 28.26 -19.91 4.60
CA ALA A 22 27.10 -19.75 3.72
C ALA A 22 25.97 -20.47 4.45
N PHE A 23 25.14 -19.74 5.21
CA PHE A 23 23.94 -20.32 5.79
C PHE A 23 23.08 -20.85 4.64
N ALA A 24 22.82 -22.15 4.66
CA ALA A 24 21.90 -22.77 3.70
C ALA A 24 20.52 -22.14 3.88
N THR A 25 19.86 -21.81 2.79
CA THR A 25 18.46 -21.36 2.80
C THR A 25 17.58 -22.47 3.39
N GLU A 26 16.95 -22.19 4.53
CA GLU A 26 16.11 -23.13 5.26
C GLU A 26 14.65 -23.04 4.78
N TYR A 27 14.20 -21.82 4.39
CA TYR A 27 12.83 -21.54 3.96
C TYR A 27 12.83 -20.85 2.60
N ARG A 28 12.06 -21.38 1.66
CA ARG A 28 11.75 -20.74 0.39
C ARG A 28 10.26 -20.40 0.36
N LEU A 29 9.94 -19.11 0.31
CA LEU A 29 8.58 -18.60 0.38
C LEU A 29 8.21 -17.92 -0.94
N ARG A 30 7.02 -18.17 -1.45
CA ARG A 30 6.46 -17.48 -2.62
C ARG A 30 5.56 -16.37 -2.12
N LEU A 31 5.84 -15.15 -2.57
CA LEU A 31 5.03 -13.96 -2.32
C LEU A 31 4.33 -13.55 -3.61
N GLN A 32 3.02 -13.68 -3.69
CA GLN A 32 2.22 -13.08 -4.75
C GLN A 32 1.85 -11.65 -4.34
N THR A 33 2.27 -10.66 -5.15
CA THR A 33 1.75 -9.28 -5.07
C THR A 33 0.74 -9.01 -6.17
N TYR A 34 -0.14 -8.01 -5.97
CA TYR A 34 -1.06 -7.53 -7.00
C TYR A 34 -0.41 -6.48 -7.93
N TYR A 35 0.76 -5.97 -7.57
CA TYR A 35 1.51 -5.00 -8.37
C TYR A 35 2.06 -5.61 -9.67
N SER A 36 2.13 -4.78 -10.71
CA SER A 36 2.81 -5.12 -11.95
C SER A 36 4.33 -5.23 -11.75
N PRO A 37 5.09 -5.82 -12.70
CA PRO A 37 6.56 -5.90 -12.59
C PRO A 37 7.25 -4.55 -12.40
N SER A 38 6.73 -3.46 -13.01
CA SER A 38 7.26 -2.09 -12.90
C SER A 38 6.98 -1.44 -11.55
N THR A 39 5.89 -1.82 -10.87
CA THR A 39 5.45 -1.21 -9.61
C THR A 39 5.70 -2.08 -8.37
N ALA A 40 6.33 -3.25 -8.51
CA ALA A 40 6.57 -4.20 -7.42
C ALA A 40 7.84 -3.91 -6.58
N ALA A 41 8.38 -2.68 -6.59
CA ALA A 41 9.63 -2.34 -5.89
C ALA A 41 9.52 -2.59 -4.37
N GLY A 42 8.37 -2.30 -3.75
CA GLY A 42 8.14 -2.58 -2.33
C GLY A 42 8.20 -4.06 -1.98
N ALA A 43 7.58 -4.94 -2.80
CA ALA A 43 7.63 -6.38 -2.59
C ALA A 43 9.05 -6.95 -2.76
N LYS A 44 9.80 -6.44 -3.73
CA LYS A 44 11.22 -6.82 -3.95
C LYS A 44 12.09 -6.38 -2.78
N TYR A 45 11.90 -5.14 -2.30
CA TYR A 45 12.61 -4.66 -1.11
C TYR A 45 12.29 -5.51 0.12
N PHE A 46 11.03 -5.87 0.34
CA PHE A 46 10.64 -6.78 1.41
C PHE A 46 11.42 -8.10 1.34
N ALA A 47 11.48 -8.72 0.17
CA ALA A 47 12.21 -9.98 -0.03
C ALA A 47 13.71 -9.85 0.31
N GLU A 48 14.34 -8.75 -0.10
CA GLU A 48 15.74 -8.44 0.22
C GLU A 48 15.95 -8.25 1.73
N GLN A 49 15.05 -7.51 2.42
CA GLN A 49 15.14 -7.32 3.86
C GLN A 49 14.89 -8.60 4.64
N VAL A 50 13.96 -9.46 4.21
CA VAL A 50 13.77 -10.79 4.81
C VAL A 50 15.06 -11.60 4.73
N LYS A 51 15.68 -11.69 3.56
CA LYS A 51 16.97 -12.39 3.40
C LYS A 51 18.05 -11.82 4.32
N LYS A 52 18.16 -10.50 4.39
CA LYS A 52 19.15 -9.80 5.24
C LYS A 52 18.88 -10.05 6.71
N ASN A 53 17.67 -9.84 7.19
CA ASN A 53 17.31 -9.91 8.62
C ASN A 53 17.31 -11.34 9.16
N THR A 54 17.20 -12.35 8.28
CA THR A 54 17.27 -13.77 8.65
C THR A 54 18.65 -14.41 8.38
N GLY A 55 19.67 -13.60 8.04
CA GLY A 55 21.01 -14.10 7.74
C GLY A 55 21.05 -15.05 6.53
N GLY A 56 20.13 -14.90 5.58
CA GLY A 56 20.01 -15.76 4.40
C GLY A 56 19.22 -17.06 4.60
N LYS A 57 18.73 -17.33 5.80
CA LYS A 57 17.94 -18.54 6.10
C LYS A 57 16.58 -18.54 5.39
N VAL A 58 16.01 -17.37 5.09
CA VAL A 58 14.75 -17.24 4.37
C VAL A 58 14.97 -16.52 3.04
N GLU A 59 14.51 -17.13 1.96
CA GLU A 59 14.46 -16.57 0.62
C GLU A 59 13.00 -16.39 0.19
N VAL A 60 12.62 -15.17 -0.21
CA VAL A 60 11.29 -14.85 -0.70
C VAL A 60 11.36 -14.63 -2.22
N GLN A 61 10.65 -15.46 -2.97
CA GLN A 61 10.47 -15.28 -4.40
C GLN A 61 9.20 -14.46 -4.64
N VAL A 62 9.36 -13.31 -5.30
CA VAL A 62 8.24 -12.40 -5.61
C VAL A 62 7.65 -12.74 -6.96
N PHE A 63 6.33 -12.88 -7.01
CA PHE A 63 5.50 -13.04 -8.20
C PHE A 63 4.59 -11.84 -8.34
N THR A 64 4.54 -11.24 -9.52
CA THR A 64 3.81 -10.01 -9.78
C THR A 64 2.38 -10.26 -10.25
N GLY A 65 1.59 -9.20 -10.44
CA GLY A 65 0.15 -9.28 -10.61
C GLY A 65 -0.32 -10.35 -11.59
N GLY A 66 -1.06 -11.32 -11.08
CA GLY A 66 -1.67 -12.39 -11.86
C GLY A 66 -0.74 -13.56 -12.27
N GLU A 67 0.57 -13.51 -11.96
CA GLU A 67 1.50 -14.58 -12.37
C GLU A 67 1.14 -15.95 -11.79
N LEU A 68 0.81 -16.02 -10.50
CA LEU A 68 0.37 -17.27 -9.87
C LEU A 68 -1.12 -17.23 -9.54
N ILE A 69 -1.57 -16.14 -8.92
CA ILE A 69 -2.89 -16.02 -8.31
C ILE A 69 -3.47 -14.64 -8.64
N ALA A 70 -4.74 -14.60 -9.04
CA ALA A 70 -5.48 -13.34 -9.17
C ALA A 70 -5.63 -12.62 -7.83
N SER A 71 -5.57 -11.28 -7.82
CA SER A 71 -5.54 -10.44 -6.61
C SER A 71 -6.64 -10.77 -5.60
N ALA A 72 -7.87 -10.97 -6.06
CA ALA A 72 -9.01 -11.32 -5.20
C ALA A 72 -8.87 -12.70 -4.50
N ASN A 73 -8.00 -13.57 -4.99
CA ASN A 73 -7.80 -14.91 -4.45
C ASN A 73 -6.55 -15.05 -3.57
N ILE A 74 -5.75 -13.99 -3.40
CA ILE A 74 -4.48 -14.04 -2.66
C ILE A 74 -4.73 -14.52 -1.22
N LEU A 75 -5.65 -13.91 -0.47
CA LEU A 75 -5.94 -14.30 0.91
C LEU A 75 -6.32 -15.77 1.03
N LYS A 76 -7.25 -16.25 0.20
CA LYS A 76 -7.69 -17.66 0.18
C LYS A 76 -6.55 -18.60 -0.16
N SER A 77 -5.68 -18.23 -1.09
CA SER A 77 -4.55 -19.06 -1.52
C SER A 77 -3.47 -19.16 -0.45
N VAL A 78 -3.17 -18.06 0.26
CA VAL A 78 -2.26 -18.07 1.40
C VAL A 78 -2.83 -18.91 2.54
N ARG A 79 -4.11 -18.72 2.89
CA ARG A 79 -4.78 -19.52 3.92
C ARG A 79 -4.68 -21.02 3.65
N ASN A 80 -4.93 -21.43 2.41
CA ASN A 80 -4.93 -22.84 2.01
C ASN A 80 -3.52 -23.42 1.75
N GLY A 81 -2.47 -22.63 1.88
CA GLY A 81 -1.08 -23.06 1.66
C GLY A 81 -0.72 -23.28 0.19
N MET A 82 -1.50 -22.75 -0.76
CA MET A 82 -1.14 -22.79 -2.19
C MET A 82 0.09 -21.93 -2.50
N ILE A 83 0.23 -20.82 -1.76
CA ILE A 83 1.39 -19.93 -1.68
C ILE A 83 1.63 -19.59 -0.22
N GLU A 84 2.86 -19.22 0.11
CA GLU A 84 3.27 -18.97 1.49
C GLU A 84 2.93 -17.56 1.96
N MET A 85 3.03 -16.56 1.08
CA MET A 85 2.85 -15.15 1.40
C MET A 85 2.01 -14.42 0.35
N GLY A 86 1.38 -13.33 0.76
CA GLY A 86 0.60 -12.48 -0.12
C GLY A 86 0.74 -11.00 0.21
N GLN A 87 0.70 -10.16 -0.82
CA GLN A 87 0.53 -8.73 -0.71
C GLN A 87 -0.69 -8.31 -1.52
N GLY A 88 -1.60 -7.60 -0.88
CA GLY A 88 -2.82 -7.11 -1.51
C GLY A 88 -3.35 -5.87 -0.80
N MET A 89 -4.57 -5.48 -1.13
CA MET A 89 -5.30 -4.44 -0.40
C MET A 89 -6.47 -5.10 0.33
N GLY A 90 -6.76 -4.66 1.54
CA GLY A 90 -7.83 -5.26 2.35
C GLY A 90 -9.19 -5.33 1.63
N HIS A 91 -9.52 -4.32 0.83
CA HIS A 91 -10.78 -4.31 0.06
C HIS A 91 -10.83 -5.32 -1.10
N HIS A 92 -9.70 -5.91 -1.52
CA HIS A 92 -9.70 -7.03 -2.47
C HIS A 92 -10.24 -8.33 -1.85
N PHE A 93 -10.25 -8.40 -0.53
CA PHE A 93 -10.59 -9.61 0.24
C PHE A 93 -12.01 -9.50 0.81
N SER A 94 -13.01 -9.86 0.01
CA SER A 94 -14.43 -9.69 0.33
C SER A 94 -14.89 -10.36 1.64
N GLU A 95 -14.14 -11.31 2.16
CA GLU A 95 -14.40 -11.98 3.42
C GLU A 95 -14.03 -11.16 4.66
N LEU A 96 -13.19 -10.10 4.50
CA LEU A 96 -12.79 -9.21 5.59
C LEU A 96 -13.83 -8.10 5.82
N LYS A 97 -14.29 -7.96 7.04
CA LYS A 97 -15.27 -6.93 7.42
C LYS A 97 -14.64 -5.54 7.58
N THR A 98 -13.34 -5.49 7.82
CA THR A 98 -12.56 -4.25 7.97
C THR A 98 -11.68 -3.93 6.76
N GLY A 99 -11.76 -4.71 5.68
CA GLY A 99 -10.86 -4.59 4.53
C GLY A 99 -10.88 -3.23 3.83
N THR A 100 -12.06 -2.60 3.72
CA THR A 100 -12.19 -1.24 3.16
C THR A 100 -11.58 -0.19 4.10
N ILE A 101 -11.75 -0.37 5.42
CA ILE A 101 -11.17 0.51 6.45
C ILE A 101 -9.64 0.41 6.42
N GLU A 102 -9.13 -0.82 6.33
CA GLU A 102 -7.69 -1.09 6.22
C GLU A 102 -7.07 -0.37 5.03
N SER A 103 -7.66 -0.50 3.85
CA SER A 103 -7.13 0.13 2.63
C SER A 103 -7.20 1.66 2.66
N GLY A 104 -7.99 2.21 3.56
CA GLY A 104 -8.22 3.63 3.73
C GLY A 104 -9.59 4.07 3.22
N LEU A 105 -10.40 4.60 4.14
CA LEU A 105 -11.60 5.35 3.76
C LEU A 105 -11.20 6.76 3.32
N PRO A 106 -11.94 7.38 2.40
CA PRO A 106 -11.60 8.73 1.95
C PRO A 106 -11.51 9.69 3.13
N MET A 107 -10.50 10.57 3.13
CA MET A 107 -10.22 11.59 4.14
C MET A 107 -9.97 11.06 5.57
N SER A 108 -9.77 9.74 5.77
CA SER A 108 -9.59 9.15 7.10
C SER A 108 -8.23 9.48 7.73
N TRP A 109 -7.22 9.62 6.91
CA TRP A 109 -5.90 10.14 7.27
C TRP A 109 -5.25 10.84 6.07
N MET A 110 -4.41 11.84 6.35
CA MET A 110 -3.88 12.76 5.34
C MET A 110 -2.35 12.71 5.25
N SER A 111 -1.70 11.86 6.04
CA SER A 111 -0.25 11.66 6.02
C SER A 111 0.13 10.29 6.56
N ALA A 112 1.34 9.81 6.22
CA ALA A 112 1.90 8.59 6.78
C ALA A 112 2.05 8.65 8.30
N THR A 113 2.27 9.84 8.87
CA THR A 113 2.30 10.03 10.33
C THR A 113 0.94 9.75 10.95
N GLU A 114 -0.13 10.27 10.38
CA GLU A 114 -1.50 10.02 10.87
C GLU A 114 -1.89 8.55 10.74
N ALA A 115 -1.57 7.94 9.59
CA ALA A 115 -1.78 6.51 9.40
C ALA A 115 -1.02 5.69 10.46
N THR A 116 0.24 6.06 10.77
CA THR A 116 1.03 5.41 11.81
C THR A 116 0.37 5.54 13.18
N LEU A 117 -0.09 6.73 13.56
CA LEU A 117 -0.79 6.95 14.83
C LEU A 117 -2.06 6.09 14.93
N LEU A 118 -2.85 6.02 13.86
CA LEU A 118 -4.06 5.19 13.82
C LEU A 118 -3.76 3.70 13.98
N TYR A 119 -2.78 3.21 13.22
CA TYR A 119 -2.44 1.79 13.19
C TYR A 119 -1.74 1.35 14.48
N ASP A 120 -0.70 2.06 14.88
CA ASP A 120 0.20 1.59 15.94
C ASP A 120 -0.25 2.07 17.34
N GLU A 121 -0.88 3.29 17.46
CA GLU A 121 -1.24 3.87 18.76
C GLU A 121 -2.74 3.84 19.08
N ARG A 122 -3.60 3.85 18.06
CA ARG A 122 -5.07 3.88 18.25
C ARG A 122 -5.74 2.50 18.08
N GLY A 123 -4.95 1.44 17.88
CA GLY A 123 -5.41 0.06 17.89
C GLY A 123 -5.97 -0.46 16.57
N LEU A 124 -5.87 0.30 15.47
CA LEU A 124 -6.37 -0.12 14.16
C LEU A 124 -5.65 -1.39 13.67
N ARG A 125 -4.31 -1.47 13.84
CA ARG A 125 -3.51 -2.67 13.50
C ARG A 125 -3.99 -3.91 14.24
N THR A 126 -4.34 -3.77 15.52
CA THR A 126 -4.83 -4.89 16.35
C THR A 126 -6.21 -5.36 15.89
N LEU A 127 -7.10 -4.42 15.56
CA LEU A 127 -8.44 -4.74 15.05
C LEU A 127 -8.37 -5.50 13.74
N ILE A 128 -7.60 -4.98 12.78
CA ILE A 128 -7.38 -5.58 11.46
C ILE A 128 -6.70 -6.94 11.59
N GLY A 129 -5.63 -7.04 12.38
CA GLY A 129 -4.90 -8.30 12.59
C GLY A 129 -5.79 -9.43 13.10
N LYS A 130 -6.75 -9.13 13.98
CA LYS A 130 -7.75 -10.13 14.45
C LYS A 130 -8.66 -10.63 13.33
N GLU A 131 -9.01 -9.79 12.36
CA GLU A 131 -9.81 -10.23 11.21
C GLU A 131 -9.00 -11.18 10.32
N TYR A 132 -7.73 -10.87 10.04
CA TYR A 132 -6.85 -11.77 9.28
C TYR A 132 -6.58 -13.08 10.04
N GLU A 133 -6.46 -13.03 11.36
CA GLU A 133 -6.31 -14.23 12.17
C GLU A 133 -7.55 -15.13 12.09
N LYS A 134 -8.76 -14.56 12.16
CA LYS A 134 -10.04 -15.28 11.94
C LYS A 134 -10.10 -15.86 10.52
N ALA A 135 -9.55 -15.14 9.52
CA ALA A 135 -9.45 -15.62 8.16
C ALA A 135 -8.37 -16.69 7.96
N GLY A 136 -7.61 -17.07 9.00
CA GLY A 136 -6.67 -18.19 8.99
C GLY A 136 -5.28 -17.87 8.47
N VAL A 137 -4.88 -16.60 8.45
CA VAL A 137 -3.54 -16.13 8.09
C VAL A 137 -2.95 -15.26 9.19
N VAL A 138 -1.64 -14.97 9.11
CA VAL A 138 -0.97 -14.02 9.98
C VAL A 138 -0.81 -12.69 9.21
N TYR A 139 -1.25 -11.61 9.82
CA TYR A 139 -1.09 -10.25 9.35
C TYR A 139 0.25 -9.70 9.79
N LEU A 140 1.17 -9.49 8.87
CA LEU A 140 2.48 -8.92 9.16
C LEU A 140 2.42 -7.39 9.35
N GLY A 141 1.39 -6.77 8.83
CA GLY A 141 1.15 -5.34 8.99
C GLY A 141 0.83 -4.63 7.68
N PRO A 142 0.54 -3.31 7.79
CA PRO A 142 0.34 -2.48 6.61
C PRO A 142 1.67 -2.20 5.93
N THR A 143 1.62 -2.01 4.61
CA THR A 143 2.63 -1.27 3.85
C THR A 143 1.99 -0.01 3.28
N TRP A 144 2.72 1.11 3.32
CA TRP A 144 2.21 2.39 2.83
C TRP A 144 2.47 2.51 1.33
N ALA A 145 1.42 2.53 0.51
CA ALA A 145 1.52 3.02 -0.85
C ALA A 145 1.49 4.57 -0.86
N ALA A 146 1.68 5.17 -2.03
CA ALA A 146 1.68 6.63 -2.12
C ALA A 146 0.26 7.23 -2.08
N SER A 147 0.17 8.56 -2.11
CA SER A 147 -1.07 9.33 -2.13
C SER A 147 -1.90 9.07 -3.37
N TYR A 148 -3.24 9.20 -3.29
CA TYR A 148 -4.08 9.31 -4.46
C TYR A 148 -4.33 10.77 -4.80
N HIS A 149 -3.84 11.18 -5.98
CA HIS A 149 -4.04 12.48 -6.59
C HIS A 149 -5.08 12.40 -7.71
N THR A 150 -5.49 13.56 -8.24
CA THR A 150 -6.41 13.64 -9.38
C THR A 150 -5.72 14.27 -10.56
N VAL A 151 -5.59 13.58 -11.71
CA VAL A 151 -5.19 14.23 -12.97
C VAL A 151 -6.41 14.58 -13.80
N SER A 152 -6.31 15.66 -14.61
CA SER A 152 -7.44 16.20 -15.34
C SER A 152 -7.03 16.96 -16.62
N LYS A 153 -7.97 17.09 -17.57
CA LYS A 153 -7.78 17.86 -18.80
C LYS A 153 -7.75 19.38 -18.56
N GLN A 154 -8.45 19.84 -17.54
CA GLN A 154 -8.51 21.24 -17.11
C GLN A 154 -8.11 21.32 -15.64
N PRO A 155 -7.58 22.48 -15.18
CA PRO A 155 -7.20 22.62 -13.79
C PRO A 155 -8.39 22.47 -12.84
N ILE A 156 -8.22 21.66 -11.79
CA ILE A 156 -9.17 21.51 -10.69
C ILE A 156 -8.62 22.30 -9.50
N ARG A 157 -9.24 23.45 -9.17
CA ARG A 157 -8.87 24.29 -8.01
C ARG A 157 -9.92 24.29 -6.92
N SER A 158 -11.12 23.80 -7.25
CA SER A 158 -12.28 23.76 -6.35
C SER A 158 -13.14 22.52 -6.63
N LEU A 159 -14.02 22.18 -5.69
CA LEU A 159 -15.04 21.16 -5.91
C LEU A 159 -15.99 21.55 -7.06
N ASP A 160 -16.26 22.86 -7.26
CA ASP A 160 -17.06 23.33 -8.38
C ASP A 160 -16.41 23.06 -9.74
N ASP A 161 -15.09 23.12 -9.83
CA ASP A 161 -14.39 22.69 -11.04
C ASP A 161 -14.56 21.19 -11.28
N MET A 162 -14.43 20.40 -10.24
CA MET A 162 -14.57 18.94 -10.32
C MET A 162 -16.01 18.53 -10.68
N ARG A 163 -17.03 19.22 -10.18
CA ARG A 163 -18.46 18.99 -10.51
C ARG A 163 -18.78 19.15 -12.00
N LYS A 164 -18.00 19.96 -12.73
CA LYS A 164 -18.15 20.18 -14.19
C LYS A 164 -17.53 19.07 -15.03
N MET A 165 -16.86 18.12 -14.43
CA MET A 165 -16.08 17.07 -15.09
C MET A 165 -16.70 15.67 -14.88
N LYS A 166 -16.47 14.80 -15.85
CA LYS A 166 -16.68 13.35 -15.69
C LYS A 166 -15.43 12.76 -15.07
N VAL A 167 -15.51 12.36 -13.82
CA VAL A 167 -14.36 11.90 -13.02
C VAL A 167 -14.39 10.39 -12.88
N ARG A 168 -13.36 9.72 -13.40
CA ARG A 168 -13.18 8.29 -13.13
C ARG A 168 -12.61 8.11 -11.72
N VAL A 169 -13.35 7.39 -10.90
CA VAL A 169 -12.93 7.01 -9.55
C VAL A 169 -13.70 5.75 -9.13
N VAL A 170 -13.17 4.98 -8.18
CA VAL A 170 -13.78 3.72 -7.73
C VAL A 170 -13.94 3.68 -6.20
N GLY A 171 -14.72 2.71 -5.70
CA GLY A 171 -14.82 2.38 -4.29
C GLY A 171 -15.49 3.45 -3.42
N ALA A 172 -15.01 3.60 -2.19
CA ALA A 172 -15.55 4.53 -1.20
C ALA A 172 -15.39 6.01 -1.63
N THR A 173 -14.28 6.33 -2.28
CA THR A 173 -14.02 7.68 -2.83
C THR A 173 -15.04 8.05 -3.91
N ALA A 174 -15.48 7.10 -4.75
CA ALA A 174 -16.53 7.33 -5.72
C ALA A 174 -17.84 7.72 -5.05
N LYS A 175 -18.24 7.04 -3.97
CA LYS A 175 -19.45 7.37 -3.20
C LYS A 175 -19.36 8.77 -2.59
N MET A 176 -18.22 9.12 -2.02
CA MET A 176 -17.98 10.45 -1.45
C MET A 176 -18.13 11.54 -2.52
N LEU A 177 -17.42 11.43 -3.65
CA LEU A 177 -17.47 12.42 -4.71
C LEU A 177 -18.87 12.53 -5.35
N ALA A 178 -19.56 11.41 -5.55
CA ALA A 178 -20.94 11.39 -6.06
C ALA A 178 -21.90 12.13 -5.11
N SER A 179 -21.76 11.97 -3.78
CA SER A 179 -22.58 12.68 -2.80
C SER A 179 -22.37 14.21 -2.82
N LEU A 180 -21.22 14.66 -3.32
CA LEU A 180 -20.88 16.06 -3.52
C LEU A 180 -21.34 16.60 -4.90
N GLY A 181 -22.06 15.81 -5.68
CA GLY A 181 -22.56 16.21 -7.00
C GLY A 181 -21.54 16.08 -8.14
N VAL A 182 -20.40 15.41 -7.91
CA VAL A 182 -19.44 15.11 -8.97
C VAL A 182 -19.98 14.02 -9.88
N ASN A 183 -19.86 14.18 -11.20
CA ASN A 183 -20.24 13.16 -12.16
C ASN A 183 -19.20 12.02 -12.21
N VAL A 184 -19.45 10.98 -11.44
CA VAL A 184 -18.55 9.84 -11.25
C VAL A 184 -18.78 8.76 -12.31
N VAL A 185 -17.68 8.27 -12.89
CA VAL A 185 -17.67 7.15 -13.85
C VAL A 185 -16.77 6.05 -13.31
N THR A 186 -17.22 4.81 -13.40
CA THR A 186 -16.42 3.62 -13.02
C THR A 186 -16.05 2.83 -14.26
N MET A 187 -14.77 2.52 -14.42
CA MET A 187 -14.26 1.70 -15.53
C MET A 187 -12.96 0.98 -15.11
N PRO A 188 -12.59 -0.12 -15.79
CA PRO A 188 -11.32 -0.80 -15.60
C PRO A 188 -10.12 0.12 -15.86
N PRO A 189 -8.94 -0.11 -15.20
CA PRO A 189 -7.75 0.71 -15.41
C PRO A 189 -7.24 0.75 -16.85
N GLU A 190 -7.32 -0.35 -17.58
CA GLU A 190 -6.88 -0.48 -18.97
C GLU A 190 -7.65 0.42 -19.96
N ASP A 191 -8.86 0.83 -19.61
CA ASP A 191 -9.71 1.68 -20.47
C ASP A 191 -9.47 3.18 -20.26
N ILE A 192 -8.78 3.58 -19.16
CA ILE A 192 -8.68 4.97 -18.71
C ILE A 192 -7.99 5.87 -19.75
N TYR A 193 -6.85 5.44 -20.31
CA TYR A 193 -6.10 6.26 -21.27
C TYR A 193 -6.94 6.62 -22.50
N MET A 194 -7.63 5.61 -23.06
CA MET A 194 -8.52 5.82 -24.21
C MET A 194 -9.74 6.68 -23.86
N ALA A 195 -10.33 6.48 -22.68
CA ALA A 195 -11.45 7.28 -22.19
C ALA A 195 -11.08 8.75 -21.99
N LEU A 196 -9.88 9.04 -21.47
CA LEU A 196 -9.31 10.39 -21.42
C LEU A 196 -9.10 10.95 -22.84
N THR A 197 -8.47 10.19 -23.73
CA THR A 197 -8.17 10.64 -25.10
C THR A 197 -9.44 11.01 -25.86
N THR A 198 -10.47 10.19 -25.79
CA THR A 198 -11.75 10.37 -26.53
C THR A 198 -12.71 11.36 -25.86
N GLY A 199 -12.45 11.83 -24.63
CA GLY A 199 -13.38 12.72 -23.90
C GLY A 199 -14.55 12.00 -23.24
N GLN A 200 -14.48 10.69 -23.13
CA GLN A 200 -15.46 9.93 -22.34
C GLN A 200 -15.37 10.29 -20.85
N ILE A 201 -14.15 10.59 -20.36
CA ILE A 201 -13.88 11.16 -19.04
C ILE A 201 -12.96 12.38 -19.16
N ASP A 202 -13.01 13.26 -18.16
CA ASP A 202 -12.23 14.50 -18.11
C ASP A 202 -11.13 14.47 -17.02
N ALA A 203 -11.32 13.64 -16.01
CA ALA A 203 -10.39 13.50 -14.89
C ALA A 203 -10.38 12.07 -14.37
N VAL A 204 -9.29 11.72 -13.66
CA VAL A 204 -9.13 10.40 -13.03
C VAL A 204 -8.47 10.50 -11.67
N VAL A 205 -9.02 9.78 -10.68
CA VAL A 205 -8.40 9.45 -9.41
C VAL A 205 -7.96 7.99 -9.51
N TYR A 206 -6.62 7.75 -9.52
CA TYR A 206 -6.09 6.41 -9.73
C TYR A 206 -4.85 6.14 -8.87
N GLY A 207 -3.91 7.06 -8.81
CA GLY A 207 -2.63 6.89 -8.13
C GLY A 207 -1.94 8.23 -7.84
N ASN A 208 -0.62 8.19 -7.74
CA ASN A 208 0.21 9.37 -7.53
C ASN A 208 0.82 9.89 -8.85
N ALA A 209 1.64 10.95 -8.76
CA ALA A 209 2.28 11.52 -9.93
C ALA A 209 3.22 10.54 -10.65
N ALA A 210 3.92 9.66 -9.91
CA ALA A 210 4.80 8.65 -10.51
C ALA A 210 4.00 7.63 -11.34
N GLU A 211 2.87 7.14 -10.83
CA GLU A 211 1.99 6.23 -11.55
C GLU A 211 1.37 6.90 -12.79
N TYR A 212 1.05 8.18 -12.71
CA TYR A 212 0.56 8.95 -13.87
C TYR A 212 1.61 9.13 -14.97
N LYS A 213 2.90 9.16 -14.61
CA LYS A 213 4.00 9.10 -15.59
C LYS A 213 4.05 7.73 -16.27
N GLU A 214 4.01 6.64 -15.51
CA GLU A 214 4.08 5.28 -16.05
C GLU A 214 2.89 4.95 -16.95
N THR A 215 1.68 5.36 -16.56
CA THR A 215 0.46 5.18 -17.35
C THR A 215 0.32 6.19 -18.49
N LYS A 216 1.20 7.17 -18.58
CA LYS A 216 1.18 8.28 -19.54
C LYS A 216 -0.09 9.14 -19.50
N PHE A 217 -0.83 9.12 -18.39
CA PHE A 217 -2.04 9.93 -18.30
C PHE A 217 -1.76 11.43 -18.38
N TYR A 218 -0.58 11.90 -18.00
CA TYR A 218 -0.15 13.28 -18.13
C TYR A 218 -0.17 13.80 -19.59
N GLU A 219 -0.07 12.91 -20.60
CA GLU A 219 -0.10 13.31 -22.02
C GLU A 219 -1.50 13.79 -22.44
N VAL A 220 -2.55 13.23 -21.85
CA VAL A 220 -3.96 13.48 -22.19
C VAL A 220 -4.74 14.19 -21.08
N ALA A 221 -4.18 14.27 -19.87
CA ALA A 221 -4.70 14.96 -18.69
C ALA A 221 -3.54 15.69 -17.98
N PRO A 222 -3.10 16.86 -18.48
CA PRO A 222 -1.84 17.49 -18.11
C PRO A 222 -1.88 18.24 -16.77
N TYR A 223 -3.02 18.39 -16.12
CA TYR A 223 -3.14 19.04 -14.81
C TYR A 223 -3.24 18.00 -13.70
N ILE A 224 -2.71 18.32 -12.53
CA ILE A 224 -2.78 17.48 -11.35
C ILE A 224 -3.23 18.26 -10.14
N ASN A 225 -4.26 17.79 -9.44
CA ASN A 225 -4.61 18.24 -8.09
C ASN A 225 -3.96 17.29 -7.08
N ILE A 226 -3.07 17.82 -6.25
CA ILE A 226 -2.30 17.05 -5.27
C ILE A 226 -2.90 17.03 -3.87
N THR A 227 -4.12 17.57 -3.67
CA THR A 227 -4.83 17.34 -2.41
C THR A 227 -5.16 15.86 -2.30
N PRO A 228 -4.60 15.14 -1.33
CA PRO A 228 -4.83 13.71 -1.23
C PRO A 228 -6.25 13.43 -0.76
N LEU A 229 -6.96 12.54 -1.45
CA LEU A 229 -8.24 12.01 -0.98
C LEU A 229 -8.04 10.91 0.06
N ILE A 230 -6.85 10.31 0.07
CA ILE A 230 -6.26 9.49 1.12
C ILE A 230 -4.73 9.46 0.95
N ASN A 231 -3.97 9.48 2.07
CA ASN A 231 -2.52 9.46 2.05
C ASN A 231 -1.92 8.88 3.36
N PRO A 232 -1.25 7.74 3.30
CA PRO A 232 -1.10 6.82 2.15
C PRO A 232 -2.33 5.93 1.95
N ILE A 233 -2.47 5.34 0.78
CA ILE A 233 -3.23 4.10 0.60
C ILE A 233 -2.47 2.98 1.30
N THR A 234 -3.20 2.02 1.86
CA THR A 234 -2.63 0.94 2.65
C THR A 234 -2.78 -0.40 1.94
N ASP A 235 -1.65 -1.06 1.77
CA ASP A 235 -1.59 -2.46 1.39
C ASP A 235 -1.39 -3.34 2.63
N THR A 236 -1.54 -4.63 2.47
CA THR A 236 -1.34 -5.63 3.50
C THR A 236 -0.30 -6.66 3.10
N LEU A 237 0.52 -7.09 4.06
CA LEU A 237 1.37 -8.27 3.95
C LEU A 237 0.84 -9.37 4.86
N ILE A 238 0.66 -10.57 4.30
CA ILE A 238 0.17 -11.74 5.01
C ILE A 238 1.05 -12.97 4.77
N ILE A 239 1.09 -13.87 5.73
CA ILE A 239 1.77 -15.16 5.64
C ILE A 239 0.86 -16.28 6.12
N ASN A 240 1.04 -17.48 5.56
CA ASN A 240 0.33 -18.68 5.97
C ASN A 240 0.55 -18.98 7.46
N LYS A 241 -0.54 -19.16 8.22
CA LYS A 241 -0.49 -19.32 9.69
C LYS A 241 0.28 -20.58 10.12
N LYS A 242 0.18 -21.68 9.38
CA LYS A 242 0.89 -22.92 9.70
C LYS A 242 2.40 -22.72 9.54
N ILE A 243 2.83 -22.23 8.39
CA ILE A 243 4.24 -21.97 8.09
C ILE A 243 4.84 -21.00 9.13
N TRP A 244 4.13 -19.92 9.45
CA TRP A 244 4.56 -18.96 10.45
C TRP A 244 4.79 -19.60 11.83
N ASN A 245 3.88 -20.45 12.27
CA ASN A 245 3.95 -21.09 13.58
C ASN A 245 5.07 -22.16 13.66
N GLU A 246 5.44 -22.76 12.53
CA GLU A 246 6.55 -23.72 12.45
C GLU A 246 7.93 -23.06 12.44
N MET A 247 8.00 -21.74 12.15
CA MET A 247 9.25 -21.00 12.11
C MET A 247 9.78 -20.70 13.52
N PRO A 248 11.12 -20.78 13.74
CA PRO A 248 11.78 -20.29 14.95
C PRO A 248 11.48 -18.80 15.19
N SER A 249 11.57 -18.38 16.45
CA SER A 249 11.26 -16.99 16.85
C SER A 249 12.16 -15.95 16.21
N ASP A 250 13.46 -16.24 16.05
CA ASP A 250 14.43 -15.36 15.38
C ASP A 250 14.07 -15.11 13.91
N ILE A 251 13.63 -16.14 13.19
CA ILE A 251 13.15 -16.04 11.81
C ILE A 251 11.89 -15.17 11.75
N ARG A 252 10.91 -15.42 12.63
CA ARG A 252 9.68 -14.61 12.68
C ARG A 252 9.95 -13.13 12.97
N ILE A 253 10.87 -12.85 13.90
CA ILE A 253 11.30 -11.48 14.21
C ILE A 253 11.94 -10.84 12.97
N GLY A 254 12.82 -11.57 12.26
CA GLY A 254 13.45 -11.07 11.04
C GLY A 254 12.46 -10.73 9.92
N ILE A 255 11.45 -11.58 9.71
CA ILE A 255 10.39 -11.34 8.72
C ILE A 255 9.51 -10.15 9.15
N GLN A 256 9.13 -10.06 10.44
CA GLN A 256 8.34 -8.94 10.94
C GLN A 256 9.09 -7.61 10.81
N ALA A 257 10.36 -7.58 11.15
CA ALA A 257 11.21 -6.39 10.97
C ALA A 257 11.31 -5.98 9.50
N ALA A 258 11.38 -6.94 8.57
CA ALA A 258 11.37 -6.65 7.13
C ALA A 258 10.03 -6.02 6.67
N ALA A 259 8.90 -6.48 7.20
CA ALA A 259 7.59 -5.89 6.92
C ALA A 259 7.51 -4.43 7.42
N ASP A 260 7.96 -4.17 8.65
CA ASP A 260 7.94 -2.82 9.23
C ASP A 260 8.91 -1.86 8.51
N GLN A 261 10.08 -2.34 8.05
CA GLN A 261 11.01 -1.58 7.19
C GLN A 261 10.39 -1.26 5.83
N THR A 262 9.69 -2.23 5.21
CA THR A 262 9.07 -2.08 3.90
C THR A 262 7.98 -1.02 3.92
N ARG A 263 7.22 -0.91 5.01
CA ARG A 263 6.17 0.09 5.19
C ARG A 263 6.66 1.51 4.86
N TRP A 264 7.79 1.91 5.44
CA TRP A 264 8.37 3.25 5.24
C TRP A 264 9.17 3.40 3.95
N TYR A 265 9.89 2.36 3.56
CA TYR A 265 10.65 2.37 2.31
C TYR A 265 9.73 2.59 1.12
N TRP A 266 8.65 1.82 1.03
CA TRP A 266 7.72 1.87 -0.10
C TRP A 266 7.07 3.24 -0.24
N TYR A 267 6.60 3.81 0.88
CA TYR A 267 6.04 5.15 0.91
C TYR A 267 7.07 6.22 0.48
N SER A 268 8.23 6.26 1.13
CA SER A 268 9.24 7.28 0.83
C SER A 268 9.80 7.18 -0.59
N TRP A 269 9.93 5.97 -1.13
CA TRP A 269 10.30 5.77 -2.52
C TRP A 269 9.23 6.35 -3.46
N GLY A 270 7.96 6.03 -3.26
CA GLY A 270 6.84 6.51 -4.07
C GLY A 270 6.68 8.03 -4.03
N GLU A 271 6.80 8.64 -2.84
CA GLU A 271 6.76 10.11 -2.69
C GLU A 271 7.95 10.79 -3.37
N ASN A 272 9.16 10.24 -3.25
CA ASN A 272 10.34 10.78 -3.94
C ASN A 272 10.21 10.75 -5.47
N GLU A 273 9.71 9.64 -6.03
CA GLU A 273 9.44 9.56 -7.47
C GLU A 273 8.33 10.53 -7.90
N SER A 274 7.28 10.68 -7.08
CA SER A 274 6.22 11.66 -7.32
C SER A 274 6.73 13.09 -7.34
N LEU A 275 7.60 13.49 -6.40
CA LEU A 275 8.20 14.84 -6.38
C LEU A 275 8.99 15.14 -7.66
N LYS A 276 9.76 14.17 -8.18
CA LYS A 276 10.48 14.34 -9.46
C LYS A 276 9.49 14.59 -10.61
N VAL A 277 8.42 13.77 -10.68
CA VAL A 277 7.43 13.90 -11.75
C VAL A 277 6.66 15.21 -11.65
N LEU A 278 6.31 15.67 -10.45
CA LEU A 278 5.66 16.96 -10.23
C LEU A 278 6.53 18.11 -10.74
N SER A 279 7.84 18.09 -10.44
CA SER A 279 8.77 19.14 -10.84
C SER A 279 9.15 19.09 -12.33
N GLU A 280 9.20 17.92 -12.95
CA GLU A 280 9.67 17.74 -14.33
C GLU A 280 8.52 17.80 -15.36
N ILE A 281 7.38 17.18 -15.04
CA ILE A 281 6.25 16.96 -15.96
C ILE A 281 5.12 17.94 -15.70
N PHE A 282 4.62 18.01 -14.46
CA PHE A 282 3.44 18.83 -14.14
C PHE A 282 3.76 20.31 -13.91
N LYS A 283 4.96 20.64 -13.40
CA LYS A 283 5.48 22.03 -13.26
C LYS A 283 4.43 23.01 -12.70
N ASP A 284 3.98 23.95 -13.52
CA ASP A 284 3.00 25.00 -13.26
C ASP A 284 1.53 24.52 -13.34
N LYS A 285 1.32 23.24 -13.61
CA LYS A 285 -0.02 22.61 -13.75
C LYS A 285 -0.49 21.89 -12.47
N VAL A 286 0.16 22.15 -11.36
CA VAL A 286 -0.19 21.60 -10.05
C VAL A 286 -1.23 22.50 -9.37
N THR A 287 -2.26 21.90 -8.81
CA THR A 287 -3.31 22.57 -8.05
C THR A 287 -3.58 21.87 -6.72
N THR A 288 -4.28 22.55 -5.81
CA THR A 288 -4.79 22.01 -4.54
C THR A 288 -6.20 22.52 -4.31
N PHE A 289 -6.97 21.81 -3.51
CA PHE A 289 -8.24 22.31 -2.99
C PHE A 289 -8.03 23.35 -1.87
N SER A 290 -8.95 24.29 -1.77
CA SER A 290 -9.01 25.21 -0.64
C SER A 290 -9.31 24.46 0.67
N GLU A 291 -9.04 25.10 1.82
CA GLU A 291 -9.43 24.55 3.12
C GLU A 291 -10.94 24.34 3.24
N ALA A 292 -11.74 25.23 2.63
CA ALA A 292 -13.19 25.10 2.59
C ALA A 292 -13.64 23.85 1.83
N ASP A 293 -13.06 23.60 0.65
CA ASP A 293 -13.34 22.38 -0.13
C ASP A 293 -12.88 21.13 0.64
N GLN A 294 -11.74 21.17 1.31
CA GLN A 294 -11.25 20.04 2.10
C GLN A 294 -12.20 19.73 3.29
N LYS A 295 -12.75 20.74 3.96
CA LYS A 295 -13.78 20.53 4.99
C LYS A 295 -15.06 19.91 4.42
N GLU A 296 -15.49 20.35 3.23
CA GLU A 296 -16.64 19.73 2.54
C GLU A 296 -16.37 18.26 2.17
N LEU A 297 -15.17 17.93 1.68
CA LEU A 297 -14.73 16.57 1.44
C LEU A 297 -14.76 15.71 2.70
N VAL A 298 -14.24 16.21 3.82
CA VAL A 298 -14.26 15.48 5.10
C VAL A 298 -15.69 15.21 5.56
N LYS A 299 -16.57 16.21 5.50
CA LYS A 299 -17.99 16.04 5.86
C LYS A 299 -18.68 14.97 5.02
N ALA A 300 -18.45 14.95 3.71
CA ALA A 300 -18.99 13.94 2.82
C ALA A 300 -18.39 12.56 3.06
N ALA A 301 -17.09 12.50 3.40
CA ALA A 301 -16.41 11.25 3.72
C ALA A 301 -17.00 10.57 4.96
N VAL A 302 -17.33 11.33 6.00
CA VAL A 302 -17.94 10.80 7.24
C VAL A 302 -19.26 10.05 6.95
N ALA A 303 -20.07 10.54 6.02
CA ALA A 303 -21.29 9.82 5.63
C ALA A 303 -20.97 8.45 4.98
N VAL A 304 -19.86 8.35 4.25
CA VAL A 304 -19.38 7.07 3.71
C VAL A 304 -18.83 6.17 4.82
N TRP A 305 -18.15 6.75 5.82
CA TRP A 305 -17.66 5.99 6.97
C TRP A 305 -18.81 5.35 7.76
N GLU A 306 -19.93 6.08 7.96
CA GLU A 306 -21.12 5.54 8.62
C GLU A 306 -21.75 4.37 7.84
N GLN A 307 -21.78 4.46 6.51
CA GLN A 307 -22.23 3.33 5.69
C GLN A 307 -21.31 2.11 5.85
N GLU A 308 -20.01 2.33 5.99
CA GLU A 308 -19.05 1.26 6.23
C GLU A 308 -19.21 0.66 7.62
N ALA A 309 -19.40 1.49 8.65
CA ALA A 309 -19.67 1.07 10.02
C ALA A 309 -20.87 0.13 10.13
N GLY A 310 -21.93 0.41 9.37
CA GLY A 310 -23.16 -0.42 9.36
C GLY A 310 -22.99 -1.84 8.82
N LYS A 311 -21.83 -2.20 8.25
CA LYS A 311 -21.63 -3.54 7.66
C LYS A 311 -21.35 -4.64 8.68
N SER A 312 -20.74 -4.32 9.82
CA SER A 312 -20.45 -5.28 10.88
C SER A 312 -20.01 -4.60 12.20
N PRO A 313 -20.07 -5.30 13.34
CA PRO A 313 -19.53 -4.79 14.60
C PRO A 313 -18.02 -4.46 14.53
N GLU A 314 -17.26 -5.18 13.73
CA GLU A 314 -15.83 -4.91 13.52
C GLU A 314 -15.61 -3.64 12.70
N ALA A 315 -16.41 -3.44 11.64
CA ALA A 315 -16.36 -2.20 10.85
C ALA A 315 -16.80 -0.99 11.70
N GLU A 316 -17.82 -1.11 12.53
CA GLU A 316 -18.23 -0.07 13.47
C GLU A 316 -17.09 0.35 14.40
N LYS A 317 -16.38 -0.61 14.99
CA LYS A 317 -15.20 -0.34 15.84
C LYS A 317 -14.10 0.37 15.06
N GLY A 318 -13.83 -0.06 13.84
CA GLY A 318 -12.82 0.57 12.97
C GLY A 318 -13.18 2.02 12.65
N VAL A 319 -14.42 2.27 12.23
CA VAL A 319 -14.91 3.63 11.95
C VAL A 319 -14.90 4.50 13.21
N LYS A 320 -15.24 3.94 14.38
CA LYS A 320 -15.12 4.65 15.63
C LYS A 320 -13.69 5.14 15.90
N ILE A 321 -12.68 4.29 15.69
CA ILE A 321 -11.27 4.69 15.80
C ILE A 321 -10.95 5.87 14.87
N LEU A 322 -11.42 5.82 13.61
CA LEU A 322 -11.21 6.91 12.65
C LEU A 322 -11.88 8.20 13.09
N LYS A 323 -13.11 8.15 13.60
CA LYS A 323 -13.87 9.32 14.08
C LYS A 323 -13.21 9.93 15.30
N ASP A 324 -12.87 9.14 16.30
CA ASP A 324 -12.20 9.60 17.53
C ASP A 324 -10.86 10.29 17.17
N PHE A 325 -10.14 9.76 16.18
CA PHE A 325 -8.91 10.40 15.70
C PHE A 325 -9.17 11.70 14.94
N ALA A 326 -10.16 11.73 14.05
CA ALA A 326 -10.51 12.93 13.29
C ALA A 326 -10.99 14.06 14.23
N GLN A 327 -11.73 13.74 15.30
CA GLN A 327 -12.10 14.70 16.37
C GLN A 327 -10.86 15.21 17.10
N ALA A 328 -9.93 14.33 17.49
CA ALA A 328 -8.69 14.72 18.14
C ALA A 328 -7.81 15.64 17.27
N MET A 329 -7.92 15.51 15.94
CA MET A 329 -7.25 16.38 14.95
C MET A 329 -8.04 17.65 14.60
N GLY A 330 -9.21 17.91 15.24
CA GLY A 330 -10.05 19.07 14.96
C GLY A 330 -10.73 19.09 13.58
N ARG A 331 -10.86 17.91 12.95
CA ARG A 331 -11.55 17.76 11.64
C ARG A 331 -13.02 17.45 11.75
N LEU A 332 -13.45 16.93 12.89
CA LEU A 332 -14.85 16.70 13.24
C LEU A 332 -15.18 17.44 14.54
N GLU A 333 -16.44 17.90 14.64
CA GLU A 333 -17.01 18.51 15.85
C GLU A 333 -17.34 17.46 16.92
#